data_7b05970aa198b273ae466d14618b7162
#
_entry.id   7b05970aa198b273ae466d14618b7162
#
_cell.length_a   1.000
_cell.length_b   1.000
_cell.length_c   1.000
_cell.angle_alpha   90.00
_cell.angle_beta   90.00
_cell.angle_gamma   90.00
#
_symmetry.space_group_name_H-M   'P 1'
#
loop_
_entity.id
_entity.type
_entity.pdbx_description
1 polymer ?
#
loop_
_entity_poly.entity_id
_entity_poly.type
_entity_poly.pdbx_seq_one_letter_code
_entity_poly.pdbx_strand_id
1 'polypeptide(L)'
;LIAAFVVVVSGLIWAGTHSNNADWTGNRNQCVGECYEDWKAENGGSIAAVEKAKQLALAAASPAALGEKYYGQCIACHGSRGEGGIGPMLAGQADSDIVAKLTAYRAGEERGAQSAMMYPVAKPMTDQDIENLAAYVSGL
;
A
#
# COMPACT_ATOMS: atom_id res chain seq x y z
N LEU A 1 38.89 -45.90 14.63
CA LEU A 1 39.00 -44.92 13.52
C LEU A 1 37.89 -45.10 12.50
N ILE A 2 37.52 -46.31 12.08
CA ILE A 2 36.46 -46.59 11.09
C ILE A 2 35.07 -46.23 11.62
N ALA A 3 34.78 -46.56 12.88
CA ALA A 3 33.48 -46.26 13.50
C ALA A 3 33.22 -44.73 13.63
N ALA A 4 34.26 -43.94 13.96
CA ALA A 4 34.13 -42.48 14.02
C ALA A 4 33.87 -41.87 12.65
N PHE A 5 34.46 -42.42 11.58
CA PHE A 5 34.26 -41.94 10.22
C PHE A 5 32.85 -42.22 9.71
N VAL A 6 32.28 -43.38 10.03
CA VAL A 6 30.89 -43.74 9.67
C VAL A 6 29.89 -42.77 10.33
N VAL A 7 30.10 -42.44 11.62
CA VAL A 7 29.21 -41.51 12.33
C VAL A 7 29.27 -40.09 11.74
N VAL A 8 30.46 -39.62 11.37
CA VAL A 8 30.63 -38.29 10.76
C VAL A 8 29.99 -38.23 9.36
N VAL A 9 30.19 -39.25 8.53
CA VAL A 9 29.60 -39.30 7.18
C VAL A 9 28.09 -39.45 7.26
N SER A 10 27.58 -40.30 8.19
CA SER A 10 26.12 -40.43 8.39
C SER A 10 25.48 -39.14 8.91
N GLY A 11 26.16 -38.43 9.80
CA GLY A 11 25.69 -37.12 10.30
C GLY A 11 25.68 -36.04 9.22
N LEU A 12 26.70 -36.02 8.37
CA LEU A 12 26.75 -35.08 7.25
C LEU A 12 25.69 -35.38 6.16
N ILE A 13 25.44 -36.67 5.89
CA ILE A 13 24.38 -37.09 4.98
C ILE A 13 23.01 -36.74 5.60
N TRP A 14 22.81 -37.00 6.89
CA TRP A 14 21.56 -36.66 7.58
C TRP A 14 21.33 -35.14 7.61
N ALA A 15 22.35 -34.34 7.96
CA ALA A 15 22.26 -32.88 7.92
C ALA A 15 22.03 -32.35 6.50
N GLY A 16 22.67 -32.93 5.48
CA GLY A 16 22.47 -32.55 4.10
C GLY A 16 21.08 -32.88 3.55
N THR A 17 20.46 -33.96 4.03
CA THR A 17 19.10 -34.34 3.61
C THR A 17 18.01 -33.59 4.37
N HIS A 18 18.31 -33.01 5.53
CA HIS A 18 17.35 -32.26 6.34
C HIS A 18 17.53 -30.75 6.26
N SER A 19 18.66 -30.26 5.75
CA SER A 19 18.90 -28.82 5.61
C SER A 19 18.30 -28.20 4.36
N ASN A 20 17.83 -29.02 3.43
CA ASN A 20 17.11 -28.55 2.23
C ASN A 20 15.64 -28.93 2.34
N ASN A 21 14.95 -28.33 3.27
CA ASN A 21 13.48 -28.34 3.33
C ASN A 21 12.82 -27.51 2.22
N ALA A 22 13.52 -27.28 1.18
CA ALA A 22 12.87 -26.97 -0.07
C ALA A 22 12.48 -28.33 -0.67
N ASP A 23 11.28 -28.77 -0.41
CA ASP A 23 10.63 -29.79 -1.18
C ASP A 23 10.37 -29.21 -2.58
N TRP A 24 11.49 -29.08 -3.31
CA TRP A 24 11.53 -28.52 -4.67
C TRP A 24 10.97 -29.54 -5.63
N THR A 25 9.66 -29.70 -5.66
CA THR A 25 8.96 -30.42 -6.72
C THR A 25 9.02 -29.65 -8.04
N GLY A 26 10.21 -29.26 -8.45
CA GLY A 26 10.50 -28.78 -9.82
C GLY A 26 9.87 -27.45 -10.26
N ASN A 27 8.99 -26.85 -9.50
CA ASN A 27 8.34 -25.59 -9.83
C ASN A 27 8.84 -24.48 -8.89
N ARG A 28 9.75 -23.66 -9.35
CA ARG A 28 10.51 -22.66 -8.58
C ARG A 28 9.66 -21.60 -7.86
N ASN A 29 8.35 -21.59 -8.06
CA ASN A 29 7.44 -20.58 -7.52
C ASN A 29 6.33 -21.16 -6.66
N GLN A 30 6.36 -22.43 -6.28
CA GLN A 30 5.36 -23.02 -5.40
C GLN A 30 5.95 -23.30 -4.02
N CYS A 31 5.58 -22.46 -3.08
CA CYS A 31 5.71 -22.75 -1.66
C CYS A 31 4.53 -23.67 -1.28
N VAL A 32 4.79 -24.94 -0.99
CA VAL A 32 3.79 -25.95 -0.60
C VAL A 32 4.23 -26.68 0.67
N GLY A 33 3.31 -27.38 1.32
CA GLY A 33 3.60 -28.11 2.55
C GLY A 33 3.99 -27.16 3.69
N GLU A 34 5.04 -27.51 4.44
CA GLU A 34 5.52 -26.77 5.62
C GLU A 34 5.87 -25.31 5.29
N CYS A 35 6.53 -25.06 4.17
CA CYS A 35 6.81 -23.69 3.67
C CYS A 35 5.53 -22.84 3.52
N TYR A 36 4.43 -23.44 3.04
CA TYR A 36 3.17 -22.72 2.90
C TYR A 36 2.48 -22.48 4.24
N GLU A 37 2.57 -23.42 5.17
CA GLU A 37 2.01 -23.27 6.52
C GLU A 37 2.78 -22.20 7.30
N ASP A 38 4.11 -22.16 7.20
CA ASP A 38 4.95 -21.13 7.81
C ASP A 38 4.64 -19.76 7.23
N TRP A 39 4.60 -19.64 5.91
CA TRP A 39 4.20 -18.41 5.23
C TRP A 39 2.80 -17.96 5.67
N LYS A 40 1.87 -18.89 5.77
CA LYS A 40 0.49 -18.63 6.17
C LYS A 40 0.40 -18.11 7.62
N ALA A 41 1.21 -18.67 8.52
CA ALA A 41 1.30 -18.23 9.91
C ALA A 41 1.88 -16.81 10.02
N GLU A 42 2.93 -16.50 9.25
CA GLU A 42 3.58 -15.19 9.26
C GLU A 42 2.74 -14.09 8.57
N ASN A 43 1.97 -14.45 7.55
CA ASN A 43 1.21 -13.50 6.71
C ASN A 43 -0.30 -13.50 6.99
N GLY A 44 -0.77 -14.17 8.04
CA GLY A 44 -2.18 -14.16 8.45
C GLY A 44 -3.09 -15.02 7.58
N GLY A 45 -2.57 -15.96 6.80
CA GLY A 45 -3.34 -16.94 6.05
C GLY A 45 -2.98 -17.03 4.56
N SER A 46 -3.85 -17.66 3.77
CA SER A 46 -3.68 -17.76 2.32
C SER A 46 -3.74 -16.38 1.65
N ILE A 47 -3.19 -16.26 0.43
CA ILE A 47 -3.27 -15.04 -0.38
C ILE A 47 -4.71 -14.52 -0.47
N ALA A 48 -5.66 -15.41 -0.67
CA ALA A 48 -7.09 -15.05 -0.70
C ALA A 48 -7.61 -14.52 0.65
N ALA A 49 -7.14 -15.07 1.77
CA ALA A 49 -7.51 -14.59 3.10
C ALA A 49 -6.90 -13.22 3.40
N VAL A 50 -5.63 -13.02 3.05
CA VAL A 50 -4.94 -11.73 3.19
C VAL A 50 -5.61 -10.66 2.34
N GLU A 51 -5.92 -10.95 1.09
CA GLU A 51 -6.63 -10.01 0.20
C GLU A 51 -8.04 -9.69 0.70
N LYS A 52 -8.77 -10.69 1.18
CA LYS A 52 -10.09 -10.48 1.80
C LYS A 52 -9.99 -9.60 3.06
N ALA A 53 -9.01 -9.86 3.92
CA ALA A 53 -8.78 -9.04 5.12
C ALA A 53 -8.44 -7.59 4.74
N LYS A 54 -7.59 -7.38 3.71
CA LYS A 54 -7.26 -6.07 3.17
C LYS A 54 -8.49 -5.36 2.60
N GLN A 55 -9.34 -6.05 1.86
CA GLN A 55 -10.59 -5.47 1.34
C GLN A 55 -11.55 -5.07 2.47
N LEU A 56 -11.69 -5.92 3.50
CA LEU A 56 -12.50 -5.60 4.68
C LEU A 56 -11.94 -4.38 5.44
N ALA A 57 -10.63 -4.30 5.60
CA ALA A 57 -9.99 -3.16 6.25
C ALA A 57 -10.18 -1.85 5.43
N LEU A 58 -10.11 -1.92 4.10
CA LEU A 58 -10.40 -0.77 3.23
C LEU A 58 -11.87 -0.36 3.31
N ALA A 59 -12.79 -1.31 3.33
CA ALA A 59 -14.22 -1.05 3.45
C ALA A 59 -14.62 -0.46 4.82
N ALA A 60 -13.85 -0.77 5.87
CA ALA A 60 -14.05 -0.24 7.23
C ALA A 60 -13.30 1.08 7.48
N ALA A 61 -12.40 1.49 6.58
CA ALA A 61 -11.64 2.72 6.73
C ALA A 61 -12.55 3.95 6.58
N SER A 62 -12.32 4.96 7.42
CA SER A 62 -13.02 6.24 7.27
C SER A 62 -12.61 6.95 5.95
N PRO A 63 -13.46 7.81 5.38
CA PRO A 63 -13.10 8.63 4.23
C PRO A 63 -11.77 9.36 4.42
N ALA A 64 -11.54 9.98 5.58
CA ALA A 64 -10.29 10.67 5.89
C ALA A 64 -9.07 9.73 5.87
N ALA A 65 -9.18 8.51 6.43
CA ALA A 65 -8.08 7.53 6.39
C ALA A 65 -7.77 7.03 4.96
N LEU A 66 -8.77 6.98 4.10
CA LEU A 66 -8.58 6.71 2.67
C LEU A 66 -7.95 7.91 1.97
N GLY A 67 -8.39 9.13 2.30
CA GLY A 67 -7.88 10.38 1.74
C GLY A 67 -6.42 10.66 2.08
N GLU A 68 -5.96 10.29 3.28
CA GLU A 68 -4.56 10.41 3.69
C GLU A 68 -3.60 9.76 2.71
N LYS A 69 -3.97 8.60 2.17
CA LYS A 69 -3.15 7.88 1.18
C LYS A 69 -2.97 8.65 -0.12
N TYR A 70 -3.97 9.43 -0.51
CA TYR A 70 -3.90 10.29 -1.70
C TYR A 70 -3.11 11.57 -1.43
N TYR A 71 -3.13 12.07 -0.20
CA TYR A 71 -2.50 13.34 0.15
C TYR A 71 -0.98 13.36 -0.04
N GLY A 72 -0.34 12.19 -0.04
CA GLY A 72 1.11 12.07 -0.29
C GLY A 72 1.61 12.79 -1.54
N GLN A 73 0.82 12.82 -2.61
CA GLN A 73 1.15 13.52 -3.86
C GLN A 73 0.92 15.05 -3.80
N CYS A 74 0.24 15.53 -2.77
CA CYS A 74 -0.07 16.95 -2.59
C CYS A 74 1.00 17.69 -1.79
N ILE A 75 1.75 16.95 -0.95
CA ILE A 75 2.72 17.44 0.03
C ILE A 75 3.75 18.37 -0.60
N ALA A 76 4.28 18.00 -1.77
CA ALA A 76 5.36 18.75 -2.43
C ALA A 76 4.99 20.21 -2.72
N CYS A 77 3.71 20.49 -2.97
CA CYS A 77 3.23 21.83 -3.33
C CYS A 77 2.44 22.49 -2.18
N HIS A 78 1.68 21.69 -1.42
CA HIS A 78 0.76 22.21 -0.42
C HIS A 78 1.23 22.04 1.04
N GLY A 79 2.40 21.41 1.23
CA GLY A 79 2.94 21.14 2.57
C GLY A 79 2.36 19.89 3.21
N SER A 80 3.06 19.33 4.21
CA SER A 80 2.68 18.08 4.86
C SER A 80 1.42 18.19 5.73
N ARG A 81 1.09 19.41 6.16
CA ARG A 81 -0.09 19.74 6.96
C ARG A 81 -1.04 20.70 6.24
N GLY A 82 -0.94 20.80 4.93
CA GLY A 82 -1.75 21.72 4.15
C GLY A 82 -1.41 23.19 4.34
N GLU A 83 -0.25 23.51 4.89
CA GLU A 83 0.20 24.86 5.22
C GLU A 83 0.46 25.74 3.98
N GLY A 84 0.55 25.12 2.80
CA GLY A 84 0.88 25.82 1.56
C GLY A 84 2.37 25.79 1.25
N GLY A 85 2.74 26.52 0.21
CA GLY A 85 4.11 26.59 -0.30
C GLY A 85 4.11 27.05 -1.74
N ILE A 86 4.44 26.17 -2.68
CA ILE A 86 4.26 26.43 -4.12
C ILE A 86 2.76 26.59 -4.45
N GLY A 87 1.95 25.70 -3.86
CA GLY A 87 0.50 25.76 -3.92
C GLY A 87 -0.10 26.54 -2.74
N PRO A 88 -1.38 26.91 -2.81
CA PRO A 88 -2.07 27.60 -1.73
C PRO A 88 -2.24 26.70 -0.50
N MET A 89 -2.47 27.32 0.66
CA MET A 89 -2.84 26.65 1.90
C MET A 89 -4.16 25.90 1.71
N LEU A 90 -4.17 24.64 2.15
CA LEU A 90 -5.34 23.75 2.14
C LEU A 90 -5.96 23.60 3.53
N ALA A 91 -5.14 23.65 4.57
CA ALA A 91 -5.60 23.53 5.94
C ALA A 91 -6.69 24.57 6.27
N GLY A 92 -7.73 24.12 6.96
CA GLY A 92 -8.86 24.96 7.35
C GLY A 92 -9.88 25.26 6.23
N GLN A 93 -9.71 24.70 5.04
CA GLN A 93 -10.73 24.78 4.01
C GLN A 93 -11.84 23.76 4.26
N ALA A 94 -13.08 24.13 3.93
CA ALA A 94 -14.19 23.18 4.01
C ALA A 94 -14.04 22.05 2.99
N ASP A 95 -14.50 20.86 3.36
CA ASP A 95 -14.49 19.68 2.48
C ASP A 95 -15.23 19.95 1.15
N SER A 96 -16.38 20.60 1.20
CA SER A 96 -17.16 21.00 0.01
C SER A 96 -16.37 21.90 -0.94
N ASP A 97 -15.53 22.79 -0.41
CA ASP A 97 -14.67 23.66 -1.21
C ASP A 97 -13.55 22.87 -1.90
N ILE A 98 -12.96 21.92 -1.20
CA ILE A 98 -11.94 21.02 -1.77
C ILE A 98 -12.56 20.16 -2.87
N VAL A 99 -13.74 19.56 -2.62
CA VAL A 99 -14.49 18.79 -3.63
C VAL A 99 -14.74 19.64 -4.89
N ALA A 100 -15.29 20.83 -4.72
CA ALA A 100 -15.60 21.72 -5.84
C ALA A 100 -14.34 22.08 -6.66
N LYS A 101 -13.24 22.40 -5.98
CA LYS A 101 -11.97 22.75 -6.63
C LYS A 101 -11.36 21.58 -7.40
N LEU A 102 -11.29 20.39 -6.78
CA LEU A 102 -10.75 19.21 -7.44
C LEU A 102 -11.60 18.75 -8.63
N THR A 103 -12.93 18.83 -8.51
CA THR A 103 -13.86 18.53 -9.61
C THR A 103 -13.65 19.50 -10.77
N ALA A 104 -13.50 20.79 -10.50
CA ALA A 104 -13.21 21.81 -11.51
C ALA A 104 -11.86 21.55 -12.21
N TYR A 105 -10.79 21.23 -11.45
CA TYR A 105 -9.50 20.87 -12.05
C TYR A 105 -9.56 19.58 -12.87
N ARG A 106 -10.34 18.59 -12.43
CA ARG A 106 -10.57 17.36 -13.19
C ARG A 106 -11.26 17.63 -14.52
N ALA A 107 -12.18 18.59 -14.54
CA ALA A 107 -12.84 19.07 -15.76
C ALA A 107 -11.94 19.95 -16.65
N GLY A 108 -10.75 20.33 -16.17
CA GLY A 108 -9.82 21.21 -16.89
C GLY A 108 -10.14 22.68 -16.74
N GLU A 109 -10.92 23.08 -15.75
CA GLU A 109 -11.27 24.48 -15.51
C GLU A 109 -10.07 25.27 -14.97
N GLU A 110 -9.85 26.44 -15.53
CA GLU A 110 -8.84 27.39 -15.06
C GLU A 110 -9.35 28.15 -13.83
N ARG A 111 -8.62 28.07 -12.71
CA ARG A 111 -8.94 28.79 -11.46
C ARG A 111 -7.83 29.74 -11.00
N GLY A 112 -6.78 29.86 -11.81
CA GLY A 112 -5.62 30.70 -11.58
C GLY A 112 -4.43 30.26 -12.45
N ALA A 113 -3.39 31.07 -12.45
CA ALA A 113 -2.23 30.90 -13.35
C ALA A 113 -1.52 29.53 -13.24
N GLN A 114 -1.67 28.82 -12.09
CA GLN A 114 -1.04 27.53 -11.85
C GLN A 114 -2.01 26.34 -11.97
N SER A 115 -3.23 26.55 -12.47
CA SER A 115 -4.25 25.50 -12.60
C SER A 115 -3.78 24.30 -13.40
N ALA A 116 -2.94 24.53 -14.42
CA ALA A 116 -2.36 23.47 -15.24
C ALA A 116 -1.55 22.43 -14.44
N MET A 117 -1.01 22.81 -13.29
CA MET A 117 -0.28 21.87 -12.42
C MET A 117 -1.22 20.90 -11.69
N MET A 118 -2.49 21.31 -11.47
CA MET A 118 -3.49 20.50 -10.79
C MET A 118 -4.22 19.51 -11.71
N TYR A 119 -4.26 19.76 -13.02
CA TYR A 119 -4.96 18.88 -13.96
C TYR A 119 -4.46 17.44 -13.95
N PRO A 120 -3.14 17.15 -14.07
CA PRO A 120 -2.66 15.78 -14.03
C PRO A 120 -2.92 15.09 -12.68
N VAL A 121 -3.02 15.84 -11.60
CA VAL A 121 -3.33 15.32 -10.27
C VAL A 121 -4.82 14.97 -10.14
N ALA A 122 -5.70 15.88 -10.57
CA ALA A 122 -7.14 15.70 -10.39
C ALA A 122 -7.77 14.78 -11.46
N LYS A 123 -7.23 14.76 -12.68
CA LYS A 123 -7.82 14.03 -13.82
C LYS A 123 -8.05 12.53 -13.58
N PRO A 124 -7.14 11.77 -12.91
CA PRO A 124 -7.36 10.35 -12.67
C PRO A 124 -8.28 10.06 -11.47
N MET A 125 -8.67 11.06 -10.68
CA MET A 125 -9.44 10.87 -9.46
C MET A 125 -10.91 10.56 -9.76
N THR A 126 -11.46 9.56 -9.07
CA THR A 126 -12.91 9.32 -9.02
C THR A 126 -13.59 10.31 -8.07
N ASP A 127 -14.94 10.38 -8.11
CA ASP A 127 -15.69 11.20 -7.15
C ASP A 127 -15.38 10.77 -5.71
N GLN A 128 -15.31 9.46 -5.46
CA GLN A 128 -14.99 8.92 -4.14
C GLN A 128 -13.58 9.28 -3.67
N ASP A 129 -12.60 9.30 -4.58
CA ASP A 129 -11.23 9.73 -4.23
C ASP A 129 -11.19 11.20 -3.83
N ILE A 130 -11.94 12.03 -4.54
CA ILE A 130 -12.06 13.48 -4.25
C ILE A 130 -12.74 13.69 -2.90
N GLU A 131 -13.84 12.98 -2.61
CA GLU A 131 -14.54 13.07 -1.34
C GLU A 131 -13.66 12.59 -0.17
N ASN A 132 -12.97 11.46 -0.33
CA ASN A 132 -12.06 10.93 0.66
C ASN A 132 -10.91 11.91 0.95
N LEU A 133 -10.31 12.48 -0.10
CA LEU A 133 -9.23 13.45 0.04
C LEU A 133 -9.73 14.74 0.70
N ALA A 134 -10.92 15.22 0.36
CA ALA A 134 -11.53 16.39 0.97
C ALA A 134 -11.78 16.18 2.47
N ALA A 135 -12.30 15.01 2.85
CA ALA A 135 -12.49 14.64 4.26
C ALA A 135 -11.19 14.60 5.07
N TYR A 136 -10.06 14.21 4.44
CA TYR A 136 -8.75 14.27 5.10
C TYR A 136 -8.26 15.72 5.23
N VAL A 137 -8.29 16.48 4.13
CA VAL A 137 -7.75 17.85 4.05
C VAL A 137 -8.49 18.80 4.96
N SER A 138 -9.81 18.67 5.11
CA SER A 138 -10.61 19.50 6.02
C SER A 138 -10.28 19.28 7.50
N GLY A 139 -9.60 18.18 7.83
CA GLY A 139 -9.12 17.87 9.18
C GLY A 139 -7.68 18.31 9.45
N LEU A 140 -6.98 18.91 8.49
CA LEU A 140 -5.60 19.43 8.65
C LEU A 140 -5.61 20.85 9.34
#